data_a4912dcabc8632be1322c9d690d5e65f
#
_entry.id   a4912dcabc8632be1322c9d690d5e65f
#
_cell.length_a   1.000
_cell.length_b   1.000
_cell.length_c   1.000
_cell.angle_alpha   90.00
_cell.angle_beta   90.00
_cell.angle_gamma   90.00
#
_symmetry.space_group_name_H-M   'P 1'
#
loop_
_entity.id
_entity.type
_entity.pdbx_description
1 polymer ?
#
loop_
_entity_poly.entity_id
_entity_poly.type
_entity_poly.pdbx_seq_one_letter_code
_entity_poly.pdbx_strand_id
1 'polypeptide(L)'
;MFAILHEACDNTHDRKKVYAMKFELMHPADQLVMIMNRIYQYGMTTTSGGNLSIRDESGDIWITPSGIDKGSLTRADINCVKPDGTILGPHKPSVELPFHRDIYRIRPDLRAIVHAHPPTLVAFSLARKIPDTHLVPDATLVCGNVAMAKYDVPGSEQLGKNIAEKFAEGHNTVILENHGVVCGSTNLFKAFMAFETLDFCGRLEIDAKKLGTPRSLTDAQIELESAKAHPPMDAFVARVISSEECAGRRDMCHLIHRAYDQRLFTSTQGTFSMRLSDGSFLITPYMKDRKYLEPEDIVRIKNGMCETGKTPSRAALLVQEIFNTHPEINSVIIAHPPAIMAFAVTDATFDSRTIPESYIQLRDVKRVPYASSSLDIEGTANAFCSSTPVLIVDNKCVIVAGASLLNAFDKLEVLEYSAKAVIAAQDIGKIINITPEEVKDIEEAFHLT
;
A
#
# COMPACT_ATOMS: atom_id res chain seq x y z
N MET A 1 12.21 -52.13 34.44
CA MET A 1 12.51 -52.46 33.06
C MET A 1 11.23 -52.30 32.24
N PHE A 2 10.91 -51.09 31.93
CA PHE A 2 9.91 -50.71 30.92
C PHE A 2 10.30 -49.31 30.40
N ALA A 3 10.82 -49.29 29.21
CA ALA A 3 11.11 -48.05 28.49
C ALA A 3 9.80 -47.54 27.90
N ILE A 4 9.39 -46.34 28.30
CA ILE A 4 8.29 -45.60 27.64
C ILE A 4 8.95 -44.68 26.63
N LEU A 5 8.77 -45.02 25.37
CA LEU A 5 9.07 -44.15 24.24
C LEU A 5 8.07 -42.99 24.25
N HIS A 6 8.55 -41.77 24.49
CA HIS A 6 7.85 -40.56 24.17
C HIS A 6 8.07 -40.28 22.68
N GLU A 7 7.07 -40.59 21.86
CA GLU A 7 6.96 -40.02 20.54
C GLU A 7 6.67 -38.53 20.69
N ALA A 8 7.70 -37.72 20.48
CA ALA A 8 7.53 -36.30 20.27
C ALA A 8 6.85 -36.09 18.88
N CYS A 9 5.62 -35.63 18.90
CA CYS A 9 4.95 -35.08 17.71
C CYS A 9 5.76 -33.90 17.17
N ASP A 10 6.62 -34.19 16.21
CA ASP A 10 7.38 -33.19 15.46
C ASP A 10 6.43 -32.50 14.47
N ASN A 11 5.73 -31.47 14.95
CA ASN A 11 4.98 -30.52 14.09
C ASN A 11 5.98 -29.58 13.43
N THR A 12 6.89 -30.13 12.64
CA THR A 12 7.65 -29.36 11.67
C THR A 12 6.69 -28.96 10.55
N HIS A 13 6.05 -27.81 10.70
CA HIS A 13 5.59 -27.04 9.57
C HIS A 13 6.81 -26.86 8.66
N ASP A 14 6.77 -27.60 7.56
CA ASP A 14 7.73 -27.55 6.47
C ASP A 14 7.79 -26.09 5.95
N ARG A 15 8.60 -25.26 6.63
CA ARG A 15 8.98 -23.96 6.12
C ARG A 15 9.88 -24.25 4.93
N LYS A 16 9.25 -24.48 3.77
CA LYS A 16 9.95 -24.38 2.49
C LYS A 16 10.74 -23.08 2.57
N LYS A 17 12.06 -23.15 2.56
CA LYS A 17 12.93 -22.02 2.31
C LYS A 17 12.48 -21.41 1.00
N VAL A 18 11.60 -20.43 1.06
CA VAL A 18 11.29 -19.58 -0.07
C VAL A 18 12.56 -18.75 -0.23
N TYR A 19 13.45 -19.17 -1.13
CA TYR A 19 14.49 -18.28 -1.63
C TYR A 19 13.75 -17.01 -2.07
N ALA A 20 14.30 -15.83 -1.74
CA ALA A 20 13.74 -14.55 -2.13
C ALA A 20 13.53 -14.55 -3.65
N MET A 21 12.39 -15.07 -4.10
CA MET A 21 12.06 -15.14 -5.52
C MET A 21 11.66 -13.74 -5.96
N LYS A 22 12.46 -13.17 -6.82
CA LYS A 22 12.07 -11.93 -7.51
C LYS A 22 10.78 -12.23 -8.26
N PHE A 23 9.72 -11.51 -7.95
CA PHE A 23 8.39 -11.70 -8.53
C PHE A 23 8.44 -11.80 -10.06
N GLU A 24 9.25 -10.96 -10.70
CA GLU A 24 9.42 -10.91 -12.16
C GLU A 24 10.07 -12.16 -12.75
N LEU A 25 10.75 -12.99 -11.96
CA LEU A 25 11.38 -14.24 -12.38
C LEU A 25 10.48 -15.46 -12.15
N MET A 26 9.31 -15.28 -11.53
CA MET A 26 8.34 -16.36 -11.37
C MET A 26 7.68 -16.68 -12.70
N HIS A 27 7.25 -17.93 -12.85
CA HIS A 27 6.43 -18.32 -14.00
C HIS A 27 5.15 -17.48 -14.06
N PRO A 28 4.66 -17.05 -15.25
CA PRO A 28 3.46 -16.21 -15.35
C PRO A 28 2.25 -16.74 -14.60
N ALA A 29 2.01 -18.05 -14.63
CA ALA A 29 0.90 -18.66 -13.88
C ALA A 29 1.03 -18.48 -12.37
N ASP A 30 2.23 -18.58 -11.80
CA ASP A 30 2.45 -18.37 -10.36
C ASP A 30 2.23 -16.90 -9.98
N GLN A 31 2.67 -15.96 -10.83
CA GLN A 31 2.40 -14.54 -10.65
C GLN A 31 0.89 -14.23 -10.62
N LEU A 32 0.13 -14.82 -11.57
CA LEU A 32 -1.32 -14.65 -11.67
C LEU A 32 -2.04 -15.18 -10.43
N VAL A 33 -1.66 -16.38 -9.97
CA VAL A 33 -2.23 -16.97 -8.74
C VAL A 33 -1.95 -16.10 -7.54
N MET A 34 -0.72 -15.62 -7.39
CA MET A 34 -0.29 -14.80 -6.25
C MET A 34 -1.06 -13.47 -6.18
N ILE A 35 -1.20 -12.77 -7.30
CA ILE A 35 -1.92 -11.50 -7.35
C ILE A 35 -3.43 -11.70 -7.25
N MET A 36 -4.02 -12.73 -7.88
CA MET A 36 -5.45 -13.00 -7.75
C MET A 36 -5.83 -13.37 -6.32
N ASN A 37 -5.04 -14.21 -5.66
CA ASN A 37 -5.25 -14.55 -4.26
C ASN A 37 -5.20 -13.29 -3.37
N ARG A 38 -4.27 -12.37 -3.62
CA ARG A 38 -4.15 -11.09 -2.91
C ARG A 38 -5.39 -10.21 -3.13
N ILE A 39 -5.86 -10.06 -4.37
CA ILE A 39 -7.09 -9.33 -4.71
C ILE A 39 -8.30 -9.93 -3.99
N TYR A 40 -8.41 -11.26 -3.98
CA TYR A 40 -9.49 -11.97 -3.32
C TYR A 40 -9.46 -11.81 -1.79
N GLN A 41 -8.30 -12.02 -1.16
CA GLN A 41 -8.15 -11.90 0.29
C GLN A 41 -8.48 -10.50 0.81
N TYR A 42 -8.24 -9.46 0.00
CA TYR A 42 -8.59 -8.09 0.37
C TYR A 42 -10.02 -7.69 0.01
N GLY A 43 -10.86 -8.64 -0.43
CA GLY A 43 -12.26 -8.37 -0.78
C GLY A 43 -12.43 -7.43 -1.97
N MET A 44 -11.44 -7.40 -2.88
CA MET A 44 -11.49 -6.58 -4.09
C MET A 44 -12.12 -7.33 -5.27
N THR A 45 -12.56 -8.55 -5.06
CA THR A 45 -13.32 -9.38 -5.99
C THR A 45 -14.12 -10.43 -5.24
N THR A 46 -14.92 -11.22 -5.98
CA THR A 46 -15.71 -12.35 -5.46
C THR A 46 -15.13 -13.68 -5.97
N THR A 47 -15.69 -14.79 -5.51
CA THR A 47 -15.30 -16.15 -5.92
C THR A 47 -15.19 -16.32 -7.44
N SER A 48 -16.08 -15.71 -8.22
CA SER A 48 -16.13 -15.84 -9.67
C SER A 48 -15.72 -14.57 -10.42
N GLY A 49 -15.55 -13.45 -9.74
CA GLY A 49 -15.32 -12.14 -10.36
C GLY A 49 -13.87 -11.89 -10.74
N GLY A 50 -13.69 -11.05 -11.76
CA GLY A 50 -12.39 -10.57 -12.20
C GLY A 50 -11.53 -11.61 -12.90
N ASN A 51 -10.52 -11.12 -13.60
CA ASN A 51 -9.52 -11.94 -14.31
C ASN A 51 -8.22 -11.17 -14.51
N LEU A 52 -7.15 -11.91 -14.57
CA LEU A 52 -5.79 -11.39 -14.74
C LEU A 52 -5.14 -12.08 -15.93
N SER A 53 -4.31 -11.36 -16.69
CA SER A 53 -3.50 -11.97 -17.73
C SER A 53 -2.08 -11.40 -17.79
N ILE A 54 -1.18 -12.21 -18.33
CA ILE A 54 0.19 -11.85 -18.70
C ILE A 54 0.41 -12.28 -20.14
N ARG A 55 0.91 -11.38 -21.00
CA ARG A 55 1.44 -11.72 -22.30
C ARG A 55 2.95 -11.84 -22.20
N ASP A 56 3.47 -13.05 -22.39
CA ASP A 56 4.89 -13.32 -22.34
C ASP A 56 5.63 -12.90 -23.63
N GLU A 57 6.93 -13.16 -23.67
CA GLU A 57 7.80 -12.77 -24.81
C GLU A 57 7.50 -13.56 -26.08
N SER A 58 6.96 -14.79 -25.97
CA SER A 58 6.54 -15.59 -27.11
C SER A 58 5.19 -15.17 -27.68
N GLY A 59 4.50 -14.23 -27.01
CA GLY A 59 3.16 -13.77 -27.38
C GLY A 59 2.05 -14.63 -26.80
N ASP A 60 2.37 -15.61 -25.99
CA ASP A 60 1.40 -16.44 -25.28
C ASP A 60 0.68 -15.60 -24.21
N ILE A 61 -0.63 -15.76 -24.07
CA ILE A 61 -1.42 -15.09 -23.04
C ILE A 61 -1.76 -16.09 -21.95
N TRP A 62 -1.15 -15.93 -20.80
CA TRP A 62 -1.49 -16.62 -19.58
C TRP A 62 -2.66 -15.90 -18.92
N ILE A 63 -3.77 -16.59 -18.61
CA ILE A 63 -4.99 -15.97 -18.11
C ILE A 63 -5.69 -16.87 -17.10
N THR A 64 -6.29 -16.24 -16.08
CA THR A 64 -7.10 -16.92 -15.08
C THR A 64 -8.35 -17.54 -15.72
N PRO A 65 -8.80 -18.71 -15.24
CA PRO A 65 -9.93 -19.45 -15.83
C PRO A 65 -11.27 -18.80 -15.50
N SER A 66 -12.29 -19.15 -16.30
CA SER A 66 -13.70 -18.86 -16.05
C SER A 66 -14.32 -19.91 -15.13
N GLY A 67 -15.21 -19.48 -14.22
CA GLY A 67 -16.02 -20.39 -13.41
C GLY A 67 -15.27 -21.17 -12.32
N ILE A 68 -14.01 -20.80 -12.05
CA ILE A 68 -13.18 -21.41 -10.99
C ILE A 68 -13.00 -20.42 -9.85
N ASP A 69 -13.03 -20.94 -8.60
CA ASP A 69 -12.85 -20.15 -7.39
C ASP A 69 -11.54 -19.35 -7.39
N LYS A 70 -11.66 -18.03 -7.36
CA LYS A 70 -10.52 -17.09 -7.37
C LYS A 70 -9.70 -17.10 -6.09
N GLY A 71 -10.31 -17.55 -4.99
CA GLY A 71 -9.63 -17.64 -3.69
C GLY A 71 -8.78 -18.89 -3.50
N SER A 72 -8.91 -19.88 -4.39
CA SER A 72 -8.20 -21.16 -4.28
C SER A 72 -7.46 -21.57 -5.57
N LEU A 73 -7.22 -20.63 -6.49
CA LEU A 73 -6.46 -20.90 -7.72
C LEU A 73 -5.08 -21.45 -7.43
N THR A 74 -4.69 -22.44 -8.24
CA THR A 74 -3.36 -23.00 -8.30
C THR A 74 -2.74 -22.75 -9.68
N ARG A 75 -1.42 -22.95 -9.80
CA ARG A 75 -0.73 -22.86 -11.09
C ARG A 75 -1.37 -23.76 -12.17
N ALA A 76 -1.86 -24.94 -11.78
CA ALA A 76 -2.44 -25.92 -12.71
C ALA A 76 -3.78 -25.43 -13.31
N ASP A 77 -4.45 -24.47 -12.67
CA ASP A 77 -5.72 -23.93 -13.14
C ASP A 77 -5.57 -22.83 -14.21
N ILE A 78 -4.37 -22.27 -14.36
CA ILE A 78 -4.12 -21.16 -15.28
C ILE A 78 -4.04 -21.65 -16.72
N ASN A 79 -4.79 -21.02 -17.62
CA ASN A 79 -4.75 -21.31 -19.04
C ASN A 79 -3.64 -20.53 -19.75
N CYS A 80 -3.06 -21.16 -20.78
CA CYS A 80 -2.16 -20.52 -21.73
C CYS A 80 -2.84 -20.48 -23.10
N VAL A 81 -3.01 -19.30 -23.66
CA VAL A 81 -3.62 -19.10 -24.97
C VAL A 81 -2.54 -18.69 -25.95
N LYS A 82 -2.32 -19.52 -26.95
CA LYS A 82 -1.31 -19.31 -28.00
C LYS A 82 -1.72 -18.21 -28.98
N PRO A 83 -0.77 -17.60 -29.71
CA PRO A 83 -1.08 -16.62 -30.75
C PRO A 83 -2.03 -17.13 -31.84
N ASP A 84 -2.00 -18.42 -32.16
CA ASP A 84 -2.91 -19.06 -33.13
C ASP A 84 -4.32 -19.34 -32.57
N GLY A 85 -4.55 -19.02 -31.28
CA GLY A 85 -5.81 -19.27 -30.59
C GLY A 85 -5.92 -20.62 -29.89
N THR A 86 -4.91 -21.49 -29.97
CA THR A 86 -4.87 -22.77 -29.25
C THR A 86 -4.85 -22.49 -27.73
N ILE A 87 -5.74 -23.18 -27.01
CA ILE A 87 -5.86 -23.04 -25.52
C ILE A 87 -5.24 -24.29 -24.91
N LEU A 88 -4.27 -24.08 -24.04
CA LEU A 88 -3.65 -25.09 -23.19
C LEU A 88 -4.06 -24.86 -21.74
N GLY A 89 -4.60 -25.89 -21.10
CA GLY A 89 -5.05 -25.84 -19.71
C GLY A 89 -6.33 -26.63 -19.49
N PRO A 90 -6.70 -26.91 -18.23
CA PRO A 90 -7.82 -27.78 -17.89
C PRO A 90 -9.19 -27.10 -17.97
N HIS A 91 -9.22 -25.77 -18.01
CA HIS A 91 -10.44 -24.97 -17.87
C HIS A 91 -10.73 -24.13 -19.12
N LYS A 92 -11.94 -23.58 -19.19
CA LYS A 92 -12.24 -22.52 -20.16
C LYS A 92 -11.54 -21.23 -19.68
N PRO A 93 -10.86 -20.47 -20.58
CA PRO A 93 -10.34 -19.16 -20.22
C PRO A 93 -11.48 -18.21 -19.84
N SER A 94 -11.13 -17.08 -19.20
CA SER A 94 -12.12 -16.04 -18.89
C SER A 94 -12.96 -15.68 -20.10
N VAL A 95 -14.26 -15.48 -19.91
CA VAL A 95 -15.18 -14.98 -20.96
C VAL A 95 -14.76 -13.61 -21.48
N GLU A 96 -13.95 -12.89 -20.74
CA GLU A 96 -13.44 -11.56 -21.04
C GLU A 96 -12.06 -11.57 -21.74
N LEU A 97 -11.53 -12.76 -22.08
CA LEU A 97 -10.32 -12.89 -22.92
C LEU A 97 -10.33 -11.99 -24.17
N PRO A 98 -11.48 -11.76 -24.86
CA PRO A 98 -11.48 -10.90 -26.04
C PRO A 98 -10.93 -9.49 -25.77
N PHE A 99 -11.34 -8.78 -24.71
CA PHE A 99 -10.80 -7.45 -24.44
C PHE A 99 -9.32 -7.48 -24.05
N HIS A 100 -8.83 -8.51 -23.36
CA HIS A 100 -7.40 -8.66 -23.08
C HIS A 100 -6.59 -8.74 -24.36
N ARG A 101 -7.05 -9.55 -25.35
CA ARG A 101 -6.42 -9.64 -26.67
C ARG A 101 -6.43 -8.31 -27.41
N ASP A 102 -7.56 -7.60 -27.39
CA ASP A 102 -7.71 -6.32 -28.06
C ASP A 102 -6.78 -5.26 -27.45
N ILE A 103 -6.68 -5.17 -26.12
CA ILE A 103 -5.73 -4.30 -25.45
C ILE A 103 -4.29 -4.63 -25.87
N TYR A 104 -3.88 -5.90 -25.80
CA TYR A 104 -2.51 -6.29 -26.17
C TYR A 104 -2.18 -6.03 -27.64
N ARG A 105 -3.18 -6.09 -28.54
CA ARG A 105 -3.01 -5.78 -29.96
C ARG A 105 -2.80 -4.29 -30.19
N ILE A 106 -3.56 -3.44 -29.49
CA ILE A 106 -3.55 -1.98 -29.65
C ILE A 106 -2.36 -1.37 -28.90
N ARG A 107 -2.01 -1.95 -27.73
CA ARG A 107 -0.95 -1.49 -26.83
C ARG A 107 0.11 -2.59 -26.69
N PRO A 108 1.00 -2.72 -27.68
CA PRO A 108 2.05 -3.75 -27.65
C PRO A 108 3.10 -3.53 -26.55
N ASP A 109 3.13 -2.36 -25.94
CA ASP A 109 3.95 -2.01 -24.78
C ASP A 109 3.42 -2.64 -23.47
N LEU A 110 2.13 -2.95 -23.38
CA LEU A 110 1.53 -3.58 -22.22
C LEU A 110 1.78 -5.09 -22.21
N ARG A 111 2.13 -5.62 -21.05
CA ARG A 111 2.45 -7.04 -20.85
C ARG A 111 1.53 -7.73 -19.84
N ALA A 112 0.77 -6.98 -19.05
CA ALA A 112 -0.13 -7.55 -18.06
C ALA A 112 -1.39 -6.69 -17.89
N ILE A 113 -2.49 -7.35 -17.57
CA ILE A 113 -3.80 -6.74 -17.30
C ILE A 113 -4.35 -7.31 -16.01
N VAL A 114 -4.85 -6.42 -15.16
CA VAL A 114 -5.62 -6.71 -13.96
C VAL A 114 -7.04 -6.19 -14.17
N HIS A 115 -8.04 -7.06 -14.08
CA HIS A 115 -9.45 -6.72 -14.03
C HIS A 115 -10.09 -7.32 -12.80
N ALA A 116 -10.76 -6.49 -11.99
CA ALA A 116 -11.52 -6.95 -10.83
C ALA A 116 -12.57 -5.89 -10.42
N HIS A 117 -13.34 -6.21 -9.36
CA HIS A 117 -14.53 -5.47 -8.94
C HIS A 117 -14.43 -4.97 -7.49
N PRO A 118 -13.44 -4.12 -7.11
CA PRO A 118 -13.39 -3.58 -5.75
C PRO A 118 -14.68 -2.82 -5.45
N PRO A 119 -15.36 -3.08 -4.33
CA PRO A 119 -16.64 -2.42 -4.01
C PRO A 119 -16.58 -0.89 -4.10
N THR A 120 -15.45 -0.31 -3.69
CA THR A 120 -15.20 1.13 -3.80
C THR A 120 -15.25 1.61 -5.25
N LEU A 121 -14.50 0.98 -6.15
CA LEU A 121 -14.44 1.38 -7.55
C LEU A 121 -15.72 1.05 -8.30
N VAL A 122 -16.41 -0.02 -7.90
CA VAL A 122 -17.77 -0.30 -8.38
C VAL A 122 -18.72 0.83 -7.98
N ALA A 123 -18.65 1.35 -6.75
CA ALA A 123 -19.47 2.49 -6.33
C ALA A 123 -19.20 3.74 -7.19
N PHE A 124 -17.93 4.05 -7.52
CA PHE A 124 -17.59 5.11 -8.46
C PHE A 124 -18.15 4.85 -9.87
N SER A 125 -18.08 3.61 -10.35
CA SER A 125 -18.64 3.22 -11.65
C SER A 125 -20.16 3.39 -11.72
N LEU A 126 -20.88 3.08 -10.65
CA LEU A 126 -22.32 3.30 -10.52
C LEU A 126 -22.68 4.79 -10.54
N ALA A 127 -21.85 5.61 -9.90
CA ALA A 127 -22.02 7.06 -9.84
C ALA A 127 -21.55 7.79 -11.10
N ARG A 128 -20.97 7.08 -12.09
CA ARG A 128 -20.32 7.69 -13.28
C ARG A 128 -19.27 8.72 -12.91
N LYS A 129 -18.46 8.41 -11.89
CA LYS A 129 -17.37 9.25 -11.41
C LYS A 129 -16.07 8.48 -11.43
N ILE A 130 -14.98 9.22 -11.53
CA ILE A 130 -13.61 8.70 -11.41
C ILE A 130 -13.06 9.20 -10.07
N PRO A 131 -12.40 8.34 -9.26
CA PRO A 131 -11.71 8.80 -8.06
C PRO A 131 -10.69 9.89 -8.38
N ASP A 132 -10.61 10.90 -7.54
CA ASP A 132 -9.64 11.97 -7.70
C ASP A 132 -8.24 11.50 -7.30
N THR A 133 -7.40 11.23 -8.29
CA THR A 133 -6.01 10.82 -8.09
C THR A 133 -5.10 11.97 -7.65
N HIS A 134 -5.57 13.22 -7.69
CA HIS A 134 -4.81 14.40 -7.23
C HIS A 134 -4.91 14.64 -5.71
N LEU A 135 -5.64 13.80 -4.98
CA LEU A 135 -5.71 13.88 -3.52
C LEU A 135 -4.36 13.58 -2.86
N VAL A 136 -3.56 12.68 -3.45
CA VAL A 136 -2.20 12.35 -3.01
C VAL A 136 -1.28 12.15 -4.22
N PRO A 137 -0.03 12.63 -4.19
CA PRO A 137 0.81 12.67 -5.39
C PRO A 137 1.13 11.29 -5.94
N ASP A 138 1.37 10.29 -5.08
CA ASP A 138 1.69 8.93 -5.51
C ASP A 138 0.57 8.30 -6.35
N ALA A 139 -0.68 8.69 -6.12
CA ALA A 139 -1.82 8.16 -6.84
C ALA A 139 -1.82 8.60 -8.31
N THR A 140 -1.57 9.88 -8.57
CA THR A 140 -1.44 10.39 -9.95
C THR A 140 -0.28 9.71 -10.68
N LEU A 141 0.87 9.56 -10.00
CA LEU A 141 2.07 8.95 -10.58
C LEU A 141 1.89 7.45 -10.91
N VAL A 142 1.12 6.72 -10.10
CA VAL A 142 0.92 5.28 -10.26
C VAL A 142 -0.25 4.95 -11.18
N CYS A 143 -1.39 5.65 -11.03
CA CYS A 143 -2.61 5.37 -11.81
C CYS A 143 -2.59 6.04 -13.19
N GLY A 144 -1.81 7.11 -13.35
CA GLY A 144 -1.88 7.96 -14.54
C GLY A 144 -3.27 8.59 -14.74
N ASN A 145 -3.58 8.96 -15.97
CA ASN A 145 -4.91 9.45 -16.34
C ASN A 145 -5.90 8.30 -16.38
N VAL A 146 -6.90 8.34 -15.52
CA VAL A 146 -7.96 7.33 -15.44
C VAL A 146 -9.11 7.69 -16.38
N ALA A 147 -9.58 6.75 -17.18
CA ALA A 147 -10.75 6.92 -18.06
C ALA A 147 -11.95 6.10 -17.57
N MET A 148 -13.11 6.34 -18.19
CA MET A 148 -14.31 5.51 -18.02
C MET A 148 -14.78 4.99 -19.38
N ALA A 149 -15.01 3.67 -19.48
CA ALA A 149 -15.57 3.01 -20.64
C ALA A 149 -17.08 2.78 -20.44
N LYS A 150 -17.86 2.97 -21.52
CA LYS A 150 -19.30 2.75 -21.50
C LYS A 150 -19.64 1.30 -21.21
N TYR A 151 -20.76 1.11 -20.52
CA TYR A 151 -21.32 -0.21 -20.24
C TYR A 151 -21.67 -0.98 -21.54
N ASP A 152 -21.39 -2.26 -21.51
CA ASP A 152 -21.97 -3.27 -22.38
C ASP A 152 -21.94 -4.62 -21.66
N VAL A 153 -22.55 -5.65 -22.27
CA VAL A 153 -22.64 -7.00 -21.68
C VAL A 153 -21.23 -7.58 -21.46
N PRO A 154 -20.91 -8.07 -20.24
CA PRO A 154 -19.62 -8.71 -19.98
C PRO A 154 -19.28 -9.81 -20.98
N GLY A 155 -18.08 -9.77 -21.57
CA GLY A 155 -17.63 -10.70 -22.60
C GLY A 155 -18.12 -10.38 -24.02
N SER A 156 -18.94 -9.32 -24.23
CA SER A 156 -19.34 -8.90 -25.56
C SER A 156 -18.19 -8.22 -26.33
N GLU A 157 -18.24 -8.32 -27.68
CA GLU A 157 -17.30 -7.60 -28.54
C GLU A 157 -17.41 -6.08 -28.36
N GLN A 158 -18.62 -5.57 -28.07
CA GLN A 158 -18.82 -4.15 -27.90
C GLN A 158 -18.16 -3.64 -26.63
N LEU A 159 -18.27 -4.36 -25.52
CA LEU A 159 -17.52 -4.01 -24.30
C LEU A 159 -16.01 -4.02 -24.57
N GLY A 160 -15.52 -5.02 -25.30
CA GLY A 160 -14.11 -5.07 -25.70
C GLY A 160 -13.67 -3.83 -26.49
N LYS A 161 -14.48 -3.37 -27.46
CA LYS A 161 -14.24 -2.15 -28.24
C LYS A 161 -14.24 -0.90 -27.35
N ASN A 162 -15.22 -0.75 -26.45
CA ASN A 162 -15.33 0.40 -25.56
C ASN A 162 -14.09 0.52 -24.65
N ILE A 163 -13.59 -0.60 -24.14
CA ILE A 163 -12.38 -0.65 -23.32
C ILE A 163 -11.13 -0.34 -24.15
N ALA A 164 -10.99 -1.03 -25.30
CA ALA A 164 -9.84 -0.89 -26.20
C ALA A 164 -9.67 0.54 -26.72
N GLU A 165 -10.77 1.26 -26.97
CA GLU A 165 -10.75 2.68 -27.35
C GLU A 165 -10.03 3.53 -26.27
N LYS A 166 -10.32 3.33 -24.98
CA LYS A 166 -9.68 4.07 -23.91
C LYS A 166 -8.19 3.75 -23.79
N PHE A 167 -7.81 2.50 -24.01
CA PHE A 167 -6.40 2.13 -24.07
C PHE A 167 -5.70 2.72 -25.32
N ALA A 168 -6.38 2.84 -26.46
CA ALA A 168 -5.85 3.49 -27.64
C ALA A 168 -5.65 5.00 -27.46
N GLU A 169 -6.48 5.66 -26.63
CA GLU A 169 -6.34 7.05 -26.21
C GLU A 169 -5.12 7.27 -25.26
N GLY A 170 -4.43 6.20 -24.85
CA GLY A 170 -3.23 6.25 -24.01
C GLY A 170 -3.50 6.01 -22.52
N HIS A 171 -4.74 5.71 -22.12
CA HIS A 171 -5.05 5.37 -20.74
C HIS A 171 -4.54 3.96 -20.39
N ASN A 172 -4.04 3.80 -19.17
CA ASN A 172 -3.62 2.51 -18.61
C ASN A 172 -4.57 1.99 -17.53
N THR A 173 -5.46 2.84 -17.06
CA THR A 173 -6.45 2.55 -16.01
C THR A 173 -7.81 3.02 -16.47
N VAL A 174 -8.77 2.08 -16.56
CA VAL A 174 -10.10 2.32 -17.10
C VAL A 174 -11.15 1.76 -16.16
N ILE A 175 -12.05 2.62 -15.64
CA ILE A 175 -13.24 2.21 -14.91
C ILE A 175 -14.31 1.82 -15.94
N LEU A 176 -15.00 0.71 -15.70
CA LEU A 176 -16.08 0.23 -16.55
C LEU A 176 -17.43 0.58 -15.90
N GLU A 177 -18.30 1.28 -16.62
CA GLU A 177 -19.63 1.62 -16.11
C GLU A 177 -20.41 0.40 -15.61
N ASN A 178 -20.95 0.46 -14.36
CA ASN A 178 -21.70 -0.63 -13.71
C ASN A 178 -20.95 -1.98 -13.63
N HIS A 179 -19.61 -1.96 -13.62
CA HIS A 179 -18.87 -3.22 -13.69
C HIS A 179 -17.68 -3.23 -12.71
N GLY A 180 -16.55 -2.69 -13.12
CA GLY A 180 -15.33 -2.75 -12.32
C GLY A 180 -14.23 -1.87 -12.92
N VAL A 181 -12.98 -2.31 -12.83
CA VAL A 181 -11.82 -1.58 -13.34
C VAL A 181 -10.87 -2.49 -14.10
N VAL A 182 -10.23 -1.96 -15.14
CA VAL A 182 -9.17 -2.62 -15.90
C VAL A 182 -7.91 -1.77 -15.80
N CYS A 183 -6.80 -2.39 -15.39
CA CYS A 183 -5.48 -1.77 -15.31
C CYS A 183 -4.49 -2.56 -16.16
N GLY A 184 -3.82 -1.89 -17.11
CA GLY A 184 -2.78 -2.47 -17.95
C GLY A 184 -1.41 -1.89 -17.62
N SER A 185 -0.34 -2.72 -17.67
CA SER A 185 1.02 -2.23 -17.46
C SER A 185 2.08 -3.15 -18.12
N THR A 186 3.35 -2.73 -17.97
CA THR A 186 4.51 -3.48 -18.51
C THR A 186 4.80 -4.79 -17.76
N ASN A 187 4.26 -4.97 -16.55
CA ASN A 187 4.25 -6.23 -15.81
C ASN A 187 3.05 -6.30 -14.86
N LEU A 188 2.77 -7.49 -14.32
CA LEU A 188 1.59 -7.73 -13.51
C LEU A 188 1.62 -6.97 -12.18
N PHE A 189 2.78 -6.84 -11.54
CA PHE A 189 2.88 -6.10 -10.29
C PHE A 189 2.58 -4.62 -10.46
N LYS A 190 3.07 -3.99 -11.54
CA LYS A 190 2.74 -2.58 -11.85
C LYS A 190 1.27 -2.37 -12.18
N ALA A 191 0.64 -3.31 -12.90
CA ALA A 191 -0.80 -3.26 -13.15
C ALA A 191 -1.60 -3.38 -11.83
N PHE A 192 -1.16 -4.26 -10.93
CA PHE A 192 -1.74 -4.40 -9.60
C PHE A 192 -1.53 -3.16 -8.74
N MET A 193 -0.36 -2.52 -8.78
CA MET A 193 -0.09 -1.26 -8.08
C MET A 193 -1.09 -0.17 -8.48
N ALA A 194 -1.34 0.01 -9.78
CA ALA A 194 -2.33 0.98 -10.26
C ALA A 194 -3.74 0.64 -9.78
N PHE A 195 -4.12 -0.62 -9.85
CA PHE A 195 -5.40 -1.14 -9.36
C PHE A 195 -5.60 -0.88 -7.87
N GLU A 196 -4.63 -1.26 -7.03
CA GLU A 196 -4.68 -1.11 -5.57
C GLU A 196 -4.67 0.36 -5.15
N THR A 197 -3.85 1.19 -5.82
CA THR A 197 -3.74 2.61 -5.53
C THR A 197 -5.01 3.36 -5.91
N LEU A 198 -5.69 3.00 -7.01
CA LEU A 198 -6.97 3.60 -7.37
C LEU A 198 -8.07 3.24 -6.36
N ASP A 199 -8.12 1.99 -5.86
CA ASP A 199 -9.04 1.60 -4.78
C ASP A 199 -8.75 2.40 -3.50
N PHE A 200 -7.49 2.59 -3.16
CA PHE A 200 -7.08 3.45 -2.04
C PHE A 200 -7.61 4.88 -2.22
N CYS A 201 -7.44 5.50 -3.40
CA CYS A 201 -7.96 6.84 -3.68
C CYS A 201 -9.48 6.92 -3.54
N GLY A 202 -10.18 5.92 -4.04
CA GLY A 202 -11.64 5.87 -3.92
C GLY A 202 -12.09 5.80 -2.46
N ARG A 203 -11.45 4.98 -1.63
CA ARG A 203 -11.73 4.91 -0.18
C ARG A 203 -11.44 6.24 0.50
N LEU A 204 -10.28 6.81 0.24
CA LEU A 204 -9.85 8.10 0.76
C LEU A 204 -10.87 9.20 0.42
N GLU A 205 -11.29 9.30 -0.85
CA GLU A 205 -12.25 10.32 -1.31
C GLU A 205 -13.64 10.15 -0.67
N ILE A 206 -14.11 8.91 -0.50
CA ILE A 206 -15.40 8.63 0.16
C ILE A 206 -15.35 9.10 1.62
N ASP A 207 -14.28 8.76 2.35
CA ASP A 207 -14.11 9.14 3.74
C ASP A 207 -13.91 10.67 3.88
N ALA A 208 -13.12 11.28 3.00
CA ALA A 208 -12.90 12.72 2.99
C ALA A 208 -14.20 13.51 2.76
N LYS A 209 -15.10 13.05 1.87
CA LYS A 209 -16.40 13.69 1.63
C LYS A 209 -17.33 13.71 2.83
N LYS A 210 -17.16 12.81 3.78
CA LYS A 210 -17.89 12.82 5.05
C LYS A 210 -17.37 13.88 6.00
N LEU A 211 -16.09 14.23 5.91
CA LEU A 211 -15.45 15.25 6.75
C LEU A 211 -15.55 16.66 6.17
N GLY A 212 -15.74 16.79 4.86
CA GLY A 212 -15.82 18.09 4.18
C GLY A 212 -15.50 18.00 2.69
N THR A 213 -15.05 19.10 2.11
CA THR A 213 -14.64 19.14 0.71
C THR A 213 -13.18 18.71 0.57
N PRO A 214 -12.87 17.64 -0.16
CA PRO A 214 -11.49 17.27 -0.44
C PRO A 214 -10.76 18.35 -1.24
N ARG A 215 -9.48 18.54 -0.95
CA ARG A 215 -8.59 19.49 -1.63
C ARG A 215 -7.62 18.74 -2.52
N SER A 216 -7.75 18.91 -3.82
CA SER A 216 -6.84 18.31 -4.81
C SER A 216 -5.55 19.10 -4.91
N LEU A 217 -4.45 18.40 -5.18
CA LEU A 217 -3.16 19.00 -5.53
C LEU A 217 -3.22 19.59 -6.96
N THR A 218 -2.45 20.62 -7.19
CA THR A 218 -2.19 21.13 -8.54
C THR A 218 -1.14 20.27 -9.26
N ASP A 219 -1.10 20.32 -10.59
CA ASP A 219 -0.08 19.63 -11.39
C ASP A 219 1.34 20.02 -10.95
N ALA A 220 1.58 21.28 -10.66
CA ALA A 220 2.89 21.75 -10.17
C ALA A 220 3.29 21.13 -8.83
N GLN A 221 2.34 20.87 -7.92
CA GLN A 221 2.61 20.18 -6.65
C GLN A 221 2.91 18.70 -6.88
N ILE A 222 2.25 18.05 -7.83
CA ILE A 222 2.52 16.66 -8.20
C ILE A 222 3.87 16.53 -8.89
N GLU A 223 4.22 17.44 -9.80
CA GLU A 223 5.53 17.49 -10.46
C GLU A 223 6.67 17.65 -9.45
N LEU A 224 6.48 18.45 -8.40
CA LEU A 224 7.46 18.60 -7.31
C LEU A 224 7.78 17.25 -6.65
N GLU A 225 6.79 16.40 -6.42
CA GLU A 225 7.01 15.06 -5.84
C GLU A 225 7.62 14.10 -6.86
N SER A 226 7.21 14.17 -8.13
CA SER A 226 7.74 13.33 -9.21
C SER A 226 9.23 13.61 -9.48
N ALA A 227 9.63 14.87 -9.36
CA ALA A 227 11.02 15.31 -9.54
C ALA A 227 11.93 14.94 -8.37
N LYS A 228 11.37 14.43 -7.25
CA LYS A 228 12.14 14.07 -6.06
C LYS A 228 13.09 12.92 -6.32
N ALA A 229 14.37 13.23 -6.39
CA ALA A 229 15.44 12.26 -6.52
C ALA A 229 15.64 11.44 -5.22
N HIS A 230 16.30 10.30 -5.34
CA HIS A 230 16.86 9.63 -4.17
C HIS A 230 17.97 10.51 -3.57
N PRO A 231 18.05 10.59 -2.24
CA PRO A 231 19.14 11.29 -1.62
C PRO A 231 20.47 10.63 -2.03
N PRO A 232 21.45 11.41 -2.51
CA PRO A 232 22.77 10.87 -2.78
C PRO A 232 23.39 10.39 -1.47
N MET A 233 23.75 9.13 -1.39
CA MET A 233 24.40 8.51 -0.23
C MET A 233 25.58 7.68 -0.71
N ASP A 234 26.74 7.86 -0.07
CA ASP A 234 27.85 6.95 -0.26
C ASP A 234 27.50 5.54 0.20
N ALA A 235 28.16 4.54 -0.36
CA ALA A 235 27.90 3.16 -0.02
C ALA A 235 28.91 2.63 1.01
N PHE A 236 28.44 1.80 1.96
CA PHE A 236 29.31 1.05 2.84
C PHE A 236 29.02 -0.44 2.75
N VAL A 237 30.06 -1.25 2.98
CA VAL A 237 29.91 -2.73 3.02
C VAL A 237 29.64 -3.17 4.43
N ALA A 238 28.46 -3.74 4.67
CA ALA A 238 28.12 -4.36 5.94
C ALA A 238 28.86 -5.70 6.08
N ARG A 239 30.02 -5.70 6.74
CA ARG A 239 30.83 -6.92 6.93
C ARG A 239 30.35 -7.82 8.04
N VAL A 240 29.70 -7.26 9.04
CA VAL A 240 29.17 -7.96 10.22
C VAL A 240 27.77 -7.48 10.48
N ILE A 241 26.86 -8.41 10.65
CA ILE A 241 25.48 -8.17 11.04
C ILE A 241 25.33 -8.56 12.50
N SER A 242 24.92 -7.62 13.36
CA SER A 242 24.72 -7.90 14.79
C SER A 242 23.42 -8.68 15.03
N SER A 243 23.32 -9.32 16.21
CA SER A 243 22.06 -9.98 16.62
C SER A 243 20.90 -9.00 16.72
N GLU A 244 21.16 -7.77 17.18
CA GLU A 244 20.19 -6.68 17.23
C GLU A 244 19.70 -6.32 15.82
N GLU A 245 20.60 -6.15 14.85
CA GLU A 245 20.25 -5.90 13.46
C GLU A 245 19.41 -7.04 12.86
N CYS A 246 19.80 -8.31 13.09
CA CYS A 246 19.03 -9.45 12.62
C CYS A 246 17.61 -9.48 13.20
N ALA A 247 17.47 -9.20 14.49
CA ALA A 247 16.17 -9.12 15.16
C ALA A 247 15.36 -7.94 14.59
N GLY A 248 15.95 -6.74 14.50
CA GLY A 248 15.29 -5.55 13.97
C GLY A 248 14.77 -5.73 12.54
N ARG A 249 15.55 -6.34 11.65
CA ARG A 249 15.11 -6.64 10.28
C ARG A 249 13.89 -7.55 10.24
N ARG A 250 13.85 -8.60 11.09
CA ARG A 250 12.70 -9.52 11.20
C ARG A 250 11.47 -8.83 11.78
N ASP A 251 11.64 -8.07 12.86
CA ASP A 251 10.55 -7.36 13.52
C ASP A 251 9.95 -6.30 12.60
N MET A 252 10.79 -5.57 11.84
CA MET A 252 10.32 -4.63 10.81
C MET A 252 9.48 -5.36 9.75
N CYS A 253 9.96 -6.46 9.16
CA CYS A 253 9.19 -7.22 8.17
C CYS A 253 7.86 -7.70 8.74
N HIS A 254 7.86 -8.22 9.97
CA HIS A 254 6.64 -8.69 10.62
C HIS A 254 5.58 -7.58 10.77
N LEU A 255 5.98 -6.40 11.25
CA LEU A 255 5.06 -5.27 11.42
C LEU A 255 4.67 -4.63 10.07
N ILE A 256 5.57 -4.58 9.09
CA ILE A 256 5.27 -4.11 7.74
C ILE A 256 4.21 -5.00 7.08
N HIS A 257 4.33 -6.33 7.17
CA HIS A 257 3.32 -7.27 6.66
C HIS A 257 1.96 -7.05 7.33
N ARG A 258 1.95 -6.92 8.67
CA ARG A 258 0.72 -6.63 9.43
C ARG A 258 0.09 -5.31 9.01
N ALA A 259 0.87 -4.23 8.89
CA ALA A 259 0.40 -2.92 8.45
C ALA A 259 -0.20 -2.97 7.03
N TYR A 260 0.46 -3.71 6.14
CA TYR A 260 -0.04 -3.92 4.79
C TYR A 260 -1.37 -4.70 4.80
N ASP A 261 -1.46 -5.78 5.58
CA ASP A 261 -2.68 -6.59 5.69
C ASP A 261 -3.85 -5.79 6.30
N GLN A 262 -3.55 -4.81 7.15
CA GLN A 262 -4.52 -3.84 7.68
C GLN A 262 -4.83 -2.69 6.69
N ARG A 263 -4.17 -2.65 5.53
CA ARG A 263 -4.32 -1.61 4.51
C ARG A 263 -3.95 -0.20 4.98
N LEU A 264 -2.93 -0.09 5.84
CA LEU A 264 -2.41 1.19 6.31
C LEU A 264 -1.56 1.91 5.24
N PHE A 265 -1.28 1.25 4.14
CA PHE A 265 -0.64 1.75 2.92
C PHE A 265 -0.81 0.76 1.76
N THR A 266 -0.45 1.14 0.55
CA THR A 266 -0.45 0.27 -0.64
C THR A 266 0.87 -0.49 -0.80
N SER A 267 0.95 -1.41 -1.76
CA SER A 267 2.05 -2.37 -1.94
C SER A 267 3.47 -1.79 -1.92
N THR A 268 3.67 -0.54 -2.36
CA THR A 268 5.01 0.07 -2.42
C THR A 268 5.17 1.30 -1.53
N GLN A 269 4.10 1.71 -0.86
CA GLN A 269 4.09 2.82 0.09
C GLN A 269 4.52 2.35 1.50
N GLY A 270 4.58 3.30 2.42
CA GLY A 270 4.98 3.07 3.80
C GLY A 270 6.50 3.01 3.99
N THR A 271 6.98 3.75 4.95
CA THR A 271 8.38 3.72 5.41
C THR A 271 8.39 3.37 6.88
N PHE A 272 9.10 2.32 7.24
CA PHE A 272 9.40 1.93 8.60
C PHE A 272 10.88 2.15 8.84
N SER A 273 11.24 2.63 10.01
CA SER A 273 12.62 2.77 10.42
C SER A 273 12.82 2.44 11.89
N MET A 274 14.01 1.99 12.23
CA MET A 274 14.39 1.61 13.59
C MET A 274 15.85 1.95 13.83
N ARG A 275 16.14 2.71 14.90
CA ARG A 275 17.50 3.01 15.36
C ARG A 275 18.14 1.77 15.97
N LEU A 276 19.43 1.59 15.75
CA LEU A 276 20.25 0.55 16.38
C LEU A 276 21.17 1.16 17.45
N SER A 277 21.62 0.34 18.38
CA SER A 277 22.47 0.77 19.50
C SER A 277 23.82 1.38 19.08
N ASP A 278 24.31 1.06 17.86
CA ASP A 278 25.55 1.62 17.31
C ASP A 278 25.37 2.98 16.59
N GLY A 279 24.19 3.59 16.70
CA GLY A 279 23.83 4.86 16.07
C GLY A 279 23.47 4.76 14.60
N SER A 280 23.55 3.58 13.98
CA SER A 280 22.97 3.34 12.65
C SER A 280 21.46 3.09 12.76
N PHE A 281 20.75 3.06 11.62
CA PHE A 281 19.34 2.71 11.62
C PHE A 281 18.97 1.82 10.42
N LEU A 282 17.91 1.06 10.61
CA LEU A 282 17.27 0.27 9.58
C LEU A 282 16.12 1.07 8.96
N ILE A 283 15.89 0.89 7.65
CA ILE A 283 14.81 1.55 6.92
C ILE A 283 14.30 0.66 5.80
N THR A 284 13.02 0.76 5.47
CA THR A 284 12.43 0.05 4.32
C THR A 284 13.10 0.42 3.01
N PRO A 285 13.24 -0.52 2.07
CA PRO A 285 13.73 -0.26 0.72
C PRO A 285 12.71 0.53 -0.11
N TYR A 286 13.20 1.18 -1.16
CA TYR A 286 12.37 1.85 -2.16
C TYR A 286 11.70 0.86 -3.11
N MET A 287 10.42 1.07 -3.44
CA MET A 287 9.64 0.35 -4.47
C MET A 287 9.63 -1.18 -4.36
N LYS A 288 9.91 -1.74 -3.19
CA LYS A 288 9.73 -3.17 -2.92
C LYS A 288 8.30 -3.45 -2.45
N ASP A 289 7.77 -4.60 -2.82
CA ASP A 289 6.46 -5.05 -2.36
C ASP A 289 6.45 -5.30 -0.84
N ARG A 290 5.61 -4.57 -0.13
CA ARG A 290 5.49 -4.65 1.34
C ARG A 290 4.90 -5.97 1.82
N LYS A 291 4.07 -6.63 1.00
CA LYS A 291 3.46 -7.92 1.34
C LYS A 291 4.48 -9.06 1.46
N TYR A 292 5.54 -9.00 0.63
CA TYR A 292 6.54 -10.06 0.53
C TYR A 292 7.96 -9.56 0.82
N LEU A 293 8.06 -8.50 1.63
CA LEU A 293 9.34 -7.95 2.03
C LEU A 293 10.08 -8.92 2.95
N GLU A 294 11.35 -9.19 2.66
CA GLU A 294 12.20 -10.08 3.43
C GLU A 294 13.22 -9.28 4.27
N PRO A 295 13.74 -9.84 5.38
CA PRO A 295 14.75 -9.18 6.22
C PRO A 295 15.99 -8.71 5.45
N GLU A 296 16.38 -9.44 4.41
CA GLU A 296 17.50 -9.11 3.53
C GLU A 296 17.26 -7.87 2.68
N ASP A 297 15.99 -7.53 2.41
CA ASP A 297 15.61 -6.33 1.66
C ASP A 297 15.77 -5.04 2.49
N ILE A 298 15.61 -5.13 3.81
CA ILE A 298 15.73 -3.97 4.72
C ILE A 298 17.10 -3.35 4.58
N VAL A 299 17.14 -2.04 4.50
CA VAL A 299 18.36 -1.24 4.25
C VAL A 299 18.92 -0.72 5.57
N ARG A 300 20.23 -0.80 5.75
CA ARG A 300 20.91 -0.15 6.87
C ARG A 300 21.54 1.16 6.41
N ILE A 301 21.34 2.21 7.19
CA ILE A 301 22.00 3.50 7.03
C ILE A 301 22.96 3.70 8.21
N LYS A 302 24.22 4.03 7.91
CA LYS A 302 25.25 4.26 8.93
C LYS A 302 26.10 5.49 8.56
N ASN A 303 26.19 6.47 9.45
CA ASN A 303 26.94 7.71 9.23
C ASN A 303 26.59 8.41 7.89
N GLY A 304 25.30 8.45 7.53
CA GLY A 304 24.84 9.02 6.26
C GLY A 304 25.13 8.16 5.02
N MET A 305 25.74 6.98 5.17
CA MET A 305 26.02 6.04 4.08
C MET A 305 24.96 4.94 4.02
N CYS A 306 24.69 4.46 2.81
CA CYS A 306 23.73 3.37 2.54
C CYS A 306 24.43 2.02 2.39
N GLU A 307 23.82 0.96 2.85
CA GLU A 307 24.26 -0.43 2.63
C GLU A 307 24.40 -0.73 1.13
N THR A 308 25.57 -1.24 0.71
CA THR A 308 25.91 -1.49 -0.69
C THR A 308 24.87 -2.36 -1.40
N GLY A 309 24.48 -1.97 -2.61
CA GLY A 309 23.56 -2.71 -3.47
C GLY A 309 22.08 -2.56 -3.10
N LYS A 310 21.76 -1.70 -2.13
CA LYS A 310 20.37 -1.42 -1.71
C LYS A 310 20.02 0.05 -1.98
N THR A 311 18.72 0.30 -2.15
CA THR A 311 18.17 1.65 -2.32
C THR A 311 17.16 1.90 -1.19
N PRO A 312 17.44 2.86 -0.29
CA PRO A 312 16.56 3.16 0.84
C PRO A 312 15.31 3.91 0.39
N SER A 313 14.30 3.97 1.25
CA SER A 313 13.18 4.92 1.10
C SER A 313 13.69 6.34 0.85
N ARG A 314 12.98 7.10 0.02
CA ARG A 314 13.25 8.53 -0.24
C ARG A 314 13.16 9.40 1.03
N ALA A 315 12.56 8.87 2.09
CA ALA A 315 12.46 9.53 3.39
C ALA A 315 13.70 9.36 4.29
N ALA A 316 14.78 8.72 3.81
CA ALA A 316 15.93 8.39 4.64
C ALA A 316 16.57 9.62 5.32
N LEU A 317 16.66 10.77 4.62
CA LEU A 317 17.21 12.00 5.20
C LEU A 317 16.28 12.60 6.28
N LEU A 318 14.97 12.57 6.06
CA LEU A 318 14.00 13.02 7.08
C LEU A 318 14.08 12.15 8.34
N VAL A 319 14.14 10.83 8.16
CA VAL A 319 14.29 9.89 9.29
C VAL A 319 15.58 10.14 10.04
N GLN A 320 16.69 10.35 9.31
CA GLN A 320 17.99 10.68 9.92
C GLN A 320 17.91 11.97 10.73
N GLU A 321 17.27 13.02 10.20
CA GLU A 321 17.14 14.30 10.89
C GLU A 321 16.28 14.19 12.15
N ILE A 322 15.14 13.46 12.08
CA ILE A 322 14.32 13.17 13.26
C ILE A 322 15.15 12.46 14.34
N PHE A 323 15.93 11.46 13.94
CA PHE A 323 16.79 10.74 14.88
C PHE A 323 17.91 11.61 15.46
N ASN A 324 18.48 12.54 14.70
CA ASN A 324 19.50 13.47 15.18
C ASN A 324 18.92 14.48 16.19
N THR A 325 17.73 15.01 15.89
CA THR A 325 17.07 16.04 16.71
C THR A 325 16.47 15.45 17.98
N HIS A 326 16.00 14.19 17.94
CA HIS A 326 15.26 13.54 19.03
C HIS A 326 15.92 12.21 19.43
N PRO A 327 16.85 12.24 20.41
CA PRO A 327 17.52 11.03 20.90
C PRO A 327 16.55 9.99 21.52
N GLU A 328 15.41 10.43 22.05
CA GLU A 328 14.36 9.59 22.62
C GLU A 328 13.53 8.84 21.57
N ILE A 329 13.53 9.28 20.31
CA ILE A 329 12.83 8.62 19.22
C ILE A 329 13.73 7.50 18.64
N ASN A 330 13.24 6.26 18.72
CA ASN A 330 13.95 5.08 18.20
C ASN A 330 13.26 4.45 16.98
N SER A 331 12.07 4.91 16.61
CA SER A 331 11.38 4.47 15.40
C SER A 331 10.56 5.60 14.82
N VAL A 332 10.56 5.68 13.47
CA VAL A 332 9.71 6.58 12.69
C VAL A 332 8.99 5.74 11.64
N ILE A 333 7.67 5.89 11.56
CA ILE A 333 6.82 5.27 10.54
C ILE A 333 6.15 6.38 9.72
N ILE A 334 6.26 6.28 8.40
CA ILE A 334 5.54 7.14 7.45
C ILE A 334 4.55 6.25 6.72
N ALA A 335 3.26 6.58 6.79
CA ALA A 335 2.21 5.75 6.25
C ALA A 335 1.07 6.57 5.62
N HIS A 336 0.13 5.88 4.97
CA HIS A 336 -0.99 6.47 4.25
C HIS A 336 -2.31 5.76 4.63
N PRO A 337 -2.67 5.66 5.92
CA PRO A 337 -3.91 4.99 6.31
C PRO A 337 -5.11 5.82 5.84
N PRO A 338 -6.09 5.23 5.12
CA PRO A 338 -7.09 6.00 4.37
C PRO A 338 -7.98 6.89 5.25
N ALA A 339 -8.36 6.46 6.46
CA ALA A 339 -9.25 7.25 7.29
C ALA A 339 -8.56 8.50 7.86
N ILE A 340 -7.35 8.39 8.39
CA ILE A 340 -6.62 9.58 8.87
C ILE A 340 -6.16 10.46 7.70
N MET A 341 -5.86 9.87 6.52
CA MET A 341 -5.56 10.63 5.32
C MET A 341 -6.75 11.47 4.84
N ALA A 342 -8.00 11.08 5.16
CA ALA A 342 -9.17 11.90 4.87
C ALA A 342 -9.11 13.27 5.60
N PHE A 343 -8.51 13.33 6.77
CA PHE A 343 -8.21 14.61 7.45
C PHE A 343 -7.08 15.36 6.74
N ALA A 344 -6.07 14.67 6.21
CA ALA A 344 -4.96 15.29 5.50
C ALA A 344 -5.39 16.00 4.20
N VAL A 345 -6.44 15.53 3.54
CA VAL A 345 -6.95 16.08 2.28
C VAL A 345 -8.17 16.99 2.43
N THR A 346 -8.59 17.31 3.66
CA THR A 346 -9.71 18.23 3.95
C THR A 346 -9.28 19.29 4.95
N ASP A 347 -10.17 20.23 5.27
CA ASP A 347 -9.94 21.22 6.33
C ASP A 347 -10.36 20.71 7.73
N ALA A 348 -10.86 19.47 7.83
CA ALA A 348 -11.23 18.86 9.08
C ALA A 348 -10.02 18.68 10.01
N THR A 349 -10.21 18.93 11.29
CA THR A 349 -9.20 18.73 12.31
C THR A 349 -9.42 17.40 13.01
N PHE A 350 -8.38 16.60 13.16
CA PHE A 350 -8.42 15.40 13.98
C PHE A 350 -8.17 15.76 15.45
N ASP A 351 -9.09 15.35 16.32
CA ASP A 351 -8.98 15.50 17.78
C ASP A 351 -8.76 14.12 18.42
N SER A 352 -7.67 13.94 19.14
CA SER A 352 -7.33 12.68 19.80
C SER A 352 -8.20 12.36 21.02
N ARG A 353 -8.96 13.35 21.54
CA ARG A 353 -9.83 13.20 22.72
C ARG A 353 -11.14 12.44 22.43
N THR A 354 -11.09 11.46 21.55
CA THR A 354 -12.27 10.64 21.19
C THR A 354 -12.46 9.46 22.13
N ILE A 355 -11.38 8.78 22.47
CA ILE A 355 -11.33 7.70 23.46
C ILE A 355 -10.04 7.84 24.28
N PRO A 356 -9.98 7.30 25.51
CA PRO A 356 -8.80 7.41 26.36
C PRO A 356 -7.53 6.92 25.70
N GLU A 357 -7.57 5.76 25.03
CA GLU A 357 -6.44 5.17 24.32
C GLU A 357 -5.88 6.10 23.23
N SER A 358 -6.76 6.75 22.46
CA SER A 358 -6.37 7.72 21.44
C SER A 358 -5.62 8.89 22.06
N TYR A 359 -6.14 9.46 23.17
CA TYR A 359 -5.47 10.55 23.84
C TYR A 359 -4.13 10.15 24.46
N ILE A 360 -4.07 9.01 25.14
CA ILE A 360 -2.85 8.49 25.79
C ILE A 360 -1.73 8.29 24.78
N GLN A 361 -2.02 7.69 23.61
CA GLN A 361 -1.02 7.32 22.61
C GLN A 361 -0.65 8.48 21.68
N LEU A 362 -1.61 9.33 21.31
CA LEU A 362 -1.41 10.30 20.24
C LEU A 362 -1.19 11.72 20.76
N ARG A 363 -1.72 12.07 21.94
CA ARG A 363 -1.66 13.41 22.51
C ARG A 363 -2.12 14.45 21.47
N ASP A 364 -1.24 15.38 21.10
CA ASP A 364 -1.46 16.36 20.05
C ASP A 364 -1.03 15.80 18.70
N VAL A 365 -1.97 15.75 17.77
CA VAL A 365 -1.69 15.41 16.37
C VAL A 365 -1.55 16.72 15.59
N LYS A 366 -0.33 17.06 15.23
CA LYS A 366 -0.03 18.33 14.57
C LYS A 366 -0.12 18.19 13.04
N ARG A 367 -0.70 19.20 12.41
CA ARG A 367 -0.76 19.30 10.95
C ARG A 367 0.40 20.16 10.43
N VAL A 368 1.04 19.71 9.34
CA VAL A 368 2.12 20.43 8.64
C VAL A 368 1.80 20.55 7.16
N PRO A 369 2.25 21.63 6.49
CA PRO A 369 1.93 21.88 5.09
C PRO A 369 2.43 20.78 4.14
N TYR A 370 1.79 20.67 2.97
CA TYR A 370 2.27 19.85 1.86
C TYR A 370 3.74 20.14 1.54
N ALA A 371 4.49 19.10 1.20
CA ALA A 371 5.91 19.13 0.88
C ALA A 371 6.87 19.48 2.02
N SER A 372 6.42 19.88 3.23
CA SER A 372 7.32 20.16 4.37
C SER A 372 8.26 18.99 4.66
N SER A 373 7.77 17.75 4.63
CA SER A 373 8.58 16.54 4.82
C SER A 373 9.69 16.32 3.78
N SER A 374 9.75 17.14 2.74
CA SER A 374 10.76 17.07 1.67
C SER A 374 11.57 18.35 1.53
N LEU A 375 10.93 19.51 1.69
CA LEU A 375 11.53 20.83 1.46
C LEU A 375 11.97 21.51 2.76
N ASP A 376 11.38 21.12 3.89
CA ASP A 376 11.69 21.65 5.23
C ASP A 376 11.86 20.47 6.21
N ILE A 377 12.90 19.68 5.96
CA ILE A 377 13.23 18.50 6.75
C ILE A 377 13.48 18.86 8.22
N GLU A 378 14.27 19.92 8.47
CA GLU A 378 14.60 20.42 9.79
C GLU A 378 13.35 20.92 10.54
N GLY A 379 12.51 21.77 9.90
CA GLY A 379 11.26 22.22 10.48
C GLY A 379 10.28 21.09 10.75
N THR A 380 10.24 20.08 9.89
CA THR A 380 9.42 18.87 10.08
C THR A 380 9.95 18.05 11.27
N ALA A 381 11.25 17.86 11.42
CA ALA A 381 11.84 17.18 12.57
C ALA A 381 11.57 17.93 13.88
N ASN A 382 11.77 19.25 13.91
CA ASN A 382 11.51 20.12 15.06
C ASN A 382 10.01 20.21 15.45
N ALA A 383 9.10 19.75 14.59
CA ALA A 383 7.67 19.73 14.90
C ALA A 383 7.28 18.63 15.89
N PHE A 384 8.13 17.62 16.08
CA PHE A 384 7.93 16.57 17.09
C PHE A 384 8.31 17.06 18.50
N CYS A 385 7.61 16.55 19.49
CA CYS A 385 7.97 16.64 20.91
C CYS A 385 7.25 15.52 21.67
N SER A 386 7.48 15.43 22.99
CA SER A 386 6.85 14.41 23.84
C SER A 386 5.31 14.42 23.78
N SER A 387 4.69 15.60 23.61
CA SER A 387 3.24 15.74 23.44
C SER A 387 2.76 15.69 21.99
N THR A 388 3.64 15.67 21.01
CA THR A 388 3.31 15.66 19.58
C THR A 388 4.07 14.53 18.86
N PRO A 389 3.69 13.27 19.09
CA PRO A 389 4.35 12.12 18.46
C PRO A 389 3.89 11.85 17.03
N VAL A 390 2.87 12.56 16.54
CA VAL A 390 2.26 12.33 15.23
C VAL A 390 2.12 13.63 14.46
N LEU A 391 2.55 13.60 13.18
CA LEU A 391 2.33 14.69 12.23
C LEU A 391 1.44 14.20 11.08
N ILE A 392 0.47 15.01 10.69
CA ILE A 392 -0.29 14.88 9.44
C ILE A 392 0.34 15.84 8.43
N VAL A 393 0.91 15.31 7.36
CA VAL A 393 1.40 16.12 6.23
C VAL A 393 0.29 16.24 5.21
N ASP A 394 -0.15 17.47 4.96
CA ASP A 394 -1.24 17.76 4.03
C ASP A 394 -1.07 17.05 2.69
N ASN A 395 -2.13 16.41 2.20
CA ASN A 395 -2.19 15.70 0.92
C ASN A 395 -1.04 14.70 0.69
N LYS A 396 -0.36 14.21 1.74
CA LYS A 396 0.82 13.36 1.52
C LYS A 396 0.86 12.11 2.38
N CYS A 397 0.99 12.24 3.70
CA CYS A 397 1.20 11.10 4.58
C CYS A 397 0.96 11.46 6.05
N VAL A 398 1.00 10.47 6.92
CA VAL A 398 1.23 10.68 8.35
C VAL A 398 2.63 10.22 8.73
N ILE A 399 3.23 10.89 9.71
CA ILE A 399 4.54 10.56 10.27
C ILE A 399 4.34 10.29 11.75
N VAL A 400 4.69 9.09 12.18
CA VAL A 400 4.50 8.62 13.56
C VAL A 400 5.86 8.31 14.17
N ALA A 401 6.15 8.92 15.33
CA ALA A 401 7.37 8.71 16.07
C ALA A 401 7.12 7.90 17.35
N GLY A 402 8.05 7.03 17.72
CA GLY A 402 7.95 6.20 18.90
C GLY A 402 9.28 5.88 19.55
N ALA A 403 9.23 5.56 20.85
CA ALA A 403 10.37 5.11 21.63
C ALA A 403 10.85 3.70 21.24
N SER A 404 10.05 2.96 20.49
CA SER A 404 10.39 1.68 19.89
C SER A 404 9.57 1.45 18.63
N LEU A 405 9.96 0.46 17.82
CA LEU A 405 9.24 0.09 16.61
C LEU A 405 7.78 -0.31 16.92
N LEU A 406 7.55 -1.10 17.97
CA LEU A 406 6.21 -1.51 18.39
C LEU A 406 5.39 -0.31 18.89
N ASN A 407 5.99 0.62 19.63
CA ASN A 407 5.29 1.82 20.12
C ASN A 407 4.89 2.76 18.97
N ALA A 408 5.75 2.94 17.95
CA ALA A 408 5.39 3.71 16.77
C ALA A 408 4.26 3.03 15.96
N PHE A 409 4.30 1.70 15.86
CA PHE A 409 3.28 0.93 15.16
C PHE A 409 1.92 0.98 15.90
N ASP A 410 1.90 0.82 17.20
CA ASP A 410 0.70 0.95 18.04
C ASP A 410 0.04 2.33 17.86
N LYS A 411 0.82 3.41 17.90
CA LYS A 411 0.31 4.76 17.60
C LYS A 411 -0.30 4.88 16.21
N LEU A 412 0.30 4.24 15.20
CA LEU A 412 -0.24 4.23 13.83
C LEU A 412 -1.58 3.49 13.77
N GLU A 413 -1.70 2.34 14.43
CA GLU A 413 -2.97 1.59 14.51
C GLU A 413 -4.04 2.41 15.23
N VAL A 414 -3.72 2.98 16.39
CA VAL A 414 -4.65 3.81 17.18
C VAL A 414 -5.10 5.06 16.40
N LEU A 415 -4.18 5.69 15.67
CA LEU A 415 -4.49 6.87 14.84
C LEU A 415 -5.53 6.54 13.75
N GLU A 416 -5.31 5.48 12.99
CA GLU A 416 -6.24 5.05 11.94
C GLU A 416 -7.56 4.55 12.52
N TYR A 417 -7.50 3.81 13.63
CA TYR A 417 -8.68 3.28 14.31
C TYR A 417 -9.59 4.42 14.81
N SER A 418 -9.00 5.41 15.47
CA SER A 418 -9.72 6.59 15.96
C SER A 418 -10.30 7.42 14.82
N ALA A 419 -9.55 7.60 13.73
CA ALA A 419 -10.05 8.29 12.54
C ALA A 419 -11.26 7.59 11.92
N LYS A 420 -11.24 6.26 11.80
CA LYS A 420 -12.40 5.46 11.35
C LYS A 420 -13.62 5.66 12.25
N ALA A 421 -13.43 5.64 13.57
CA ALA A 421 -14.51 5.86 14.52
C ALA A 421 -15.12 7.25 14.38
N VAL A 422 -14.28 8.29 14.24
CA VAL A 422 -14.74 9.68 14.03
C VAL A 422 -15.54 9.81 12.74
N ILE A 423 -15.05 9.26 11.61
CA ILE A 423 -15.74 9.30 10.32
C ILE A 423 -17.08 8.56 10.38
N ALA A 424 -17.12 7.39 11.01
CA ALA A 424 -18.36 6.64 11.17
C ALA A 424 -19.37 7.35 12.08
N ALA A 425 -18.90 8.04 13.12
CA ALA A 425 -19.75 8.79 14.04
C ALA A 425 -20.48 9.96 13.37
N GLN A 426 -19.96 10.53 12.26
CA GLN A 426 -20.64 11.60 11.49
C GLN A 426 -22.04 11.16 11.01
N ASP A 427 -22.19 9.88 10.66
CA ASP A 427 -23.47 9.33 10.18
C ASP A 427 -24.43 8.98 11.34
N ILE A 428 -23.95 8.96 12.61
CA ILE A 428 -24.73 8.56 13.80
C ILE A 428 -25.25 9.77 14.55
N GLY A 429 -24.43 10.83 14.69
CA GLY A 429 -24.81 12.02 15.42
C GLY A 429 -23.64 12.92 15.80
N LYS A 430 -23.89 13.87 16.71
CA LYS A 430 -22.86 14.81 17.18
C LYS A 430 -21.80 14.07 18.02
N ILE A 431 -20.55 14.23 17.64
CA ILE A 431 -19.41 13.71 18.40
C ILE A 431 -19.27 14.49 19.71
N ILE A 432 -19.10 13.77 20.82
CA ILE A 432 -18.83 14.32 22.13
C ILE A 432 -17.45 13.80 22.54
N ASN A 433 -16.49 14.71 22.62
CA ASN A 433 -15.13 14.38 23.02
C ASN A 433 -15.00 14.31 24.55
N ILE A 434 -13.94 13.66 25.02
CA ILE A 434 -13.50 13.66 26.41
C ILE A 434 -13.27 15.13 26.84
N THR A 435 -13.82 15.52 28.00
CA THR A 435 -13.75 16.88 28.50
C THR A 435 -12.34 17.24 28.97
N PRO A 436 -11.99 18.54 29.10
CA PRO A 436 -10.70 18.95 29.63
C PRO A 436 -10.44 18.48 31.09
N GLU A 437 -11.49 18.30 31.89
CA GLU A 437 -11.41 17.76 33.25
C GLU A 437 -11.05 16.27 33.21
N GLU A 438 -11.74 15.48 32.40
CA GLU A 438 -11.47 14.04 32.20
C GLU A 438 -10.08 13.81 31.59
N VAL A 439 -9.61 14.72 30.73
CA VAL A 439 -8.23 14.70 30.20
C VAL A 439 -7.21 14.80 31.33
N LYS A 440 -7.40 15.69 32.31
CA LYS A 440 -6.51 15.80 33.46
C LYS A 440 -6.48 14.54 34.30
N ASP A 441 -7.64 13.91 34.51
CA ASP A 441 -7.71 12.62 35.22
C ASP A 441 -6.90 11.54 34.50
N ILE A 442 -6.95 11.52 33.15
CA ILE A 442 -6.14 10.59 32.30
C ILE A 442 -4.65 10.93 32.46
N GLU A 443 -4.27 12.21 32.38
CA GLU A 443 -2.87 12.65 32.51
C GLU A 443 -2.27 12.27 33.83
N GLU A 444 -3.02 12.44 34.93
CA GLU A 444 -2.61 12.04 36.29
C GLU A 444 -2.48 10.50 36.40
N ALA A 445 -3.51 9.79 35.98
CA ALA A 445 -3.55 8.30 36.07
C ALA A 445 -2.44 7.59 35.27
N PHE A 446 -2.05 8.15 34.13
CA PHE A 446 -1.07 7.57 33.21
C PHE A 446 0.29 8.30 33.22
N HIS A 447 0.49 9.26 34.13
CA HIS A 447 1.73 10.03 34.28
C HIS A 447 2.21 10.66 32.97
N LEU A 448 1.30 11.33 32.26
CA LEU A 448 1.55 11.89 30.93
C LEU A 448 2.09 13.34 30.95
N THR A 449 2.47 13.88 32.07
CA THR A 449 3.00 15.24 32.22
C THR A 449 4.47 15.33 31.82
#